data_3843955eb5129f72a24637a657d5ca59
#
_entry.id   3843955eb5129f72a24637a657d5ca59
#
_cell.length_a   1.000
_cell.length_b   1.000
_cell.length_c   1.000
_cell.angle_alpha   90.00
_cell.angle_beta   90.00
_cell.angle_gamma   90.00
#
_symmetry.space_group_name_H-M   'P 1'
#
loop_
_entity.id
_entity.type
_entity.pdbx_description
1 polymer ?
#
loop_
_entity_poly.entity_id
_entity_poly.type
_entity_poly.pdbx_seq_one_letter_code
_entity_poly.pdbx_strand_id
1 'polypeptide(L)'
;MENQIRDFIHFLTIEKGLAKNTLVSYERDLNSYWSYLKNVETITNWNDSRRVNILHFLVHLKDQGKSSKTVARHIASIRSFHQFLLRERVTDQDPSIHIETPKPERSLPKVLSMEEVEALLEAPKVMDEYGLRDKAMLELMYATGMRVSELISMDVSDVHASMGFVRCIGKGNKERIIPIGQTALGAIEHYLDRSRGKFASPKHRTESLFLNHHGNRLTRQGFWKILKKLVKTAQIEKEITPHTLRHSFATHLLMNGADLRAVQEMLGHADISTTQIYTHITNVRIKDVYSKFHPRA
;
A
#
# COMPACT_ATOMS: atom_id res chain seq x y z
N MET A 1 -23.31 13.53 19.03
CA MET A 1 -22.98 12.40 18.15
C MET A 1 -21.62 12.55 17.47
N GLU A 2 -21.19 13.72 17.01
CA GLU A 2 -19.84 13.92 16.47
C GLU A 2 -18.73 13.72 17.51
N ASN A 3 -18.97 14.12 18.76
CA ASN A 3 -18.02 13.90 19.86
C ASN A 3 -17.73 12.41 20.07
N GLN A 4 -18.76 11.55 20.06
CA GLN A 4 -18.58 10.11 20.23
C GLN A 4 -17.76 9.47 19.10
N ILE A 5 -17.85 9.98 17.86
CA ILE A 5 -16.97 9.50 16.77
C ILE A 5 -15.53 9.88 17.10
N ARG A 6 -15.28 11.11 17.59
CA ARG A 6 -13.93 11.55 17.98
C ARG A 6 -13.38 10.72 19.14
N ASP A 7 -14.21 10.46 20.15
CA ASP A 7 -13.84 9.64 21.31
C ASP A 7 -13.51 8.20 20.88
N PHE A 8 -14.29 7.65 19.96
CA PHE A 8 -13.99 6.33 19.37
C PHE A 8 -12.68 6.30 18.59
N ILE A 9 -12.39 7.30 17.76
CA ILE A 9 -11.11 7.39 17.04
C ILE A 9 -9.95 7.51 18.02
N HIS A 10 -10.11 8.27 19.11
CA HIS A 10 -9.13 8.37 20.18
C HIS A 10 -8.91 7.01 20.88
N PHE A 11 -9.97 6.30 21.22
CA PHE A 11 -9.93 4.94 21.77
C PHE A 11 -9.18 3.98 20.84
N LEU A 12 -9.49 3.98 19.53
CA LEU A 12 -8.81 3.14 18.56
C LEU A 12 -7.31 3.48 18.43
N THR A 13 -6.95 4.75 18.65
CA THR A 13 -5.57 5.21 18.59
C THR A 13 -4.78 4.74 19.81
N ILE A 14 -5.31 4.96 21.00
CA ILE A 14 -4.59 4.72 22.26
C ILE A 14 -4.65 3.25 22.69
N GLU A 15 -5.85 2.67 22.73
CA GLU A 15 -6.01 1.32 23.28
C GLU A 15 -5.85 0.20 22.25
N LYS A 16 -6.19 0.46 20.99
CA LYS A 16 -6.04 -0.54 19.92
C LYS A 16 -4.79 -0.38 19.06
N GLY A 17 -4.09 0.75 19.16
CA GLY A 17 -2.86 1.01 18.41
C GLY A 17 -3.05 0.91 16.89
N LEU A 18 -4.23 1.27 16.36
CA LEU A 18 -4.52 1.10 14.94
C LEU A 18 -3.70 2.07 14.09
N ALA A 19 -3.33 1.62 12.89
CA ALA A 19 -2.59 2.44 11.95
C ALA A 19 -3.38 3.67 11.49
N LYS A 20 -2.71 4.83 11.35
CA LYS A 20 -3.29 6.12 10.93
C LYS A 20 -4.25 6.00 9.74
N ASN A 21 -3.91 5.23 8.71
CA ASN A 21 -4.79 5.06 7.54
C ASN A 21 -6.10 4.34 7.87
N THR A 22 -6.10 3.42 8.83
CA THR A 22 -7.30 2.72 9.31
C THR A 22 -8.18 3.71 10.07
N LEU A 23 -7.58 4.51 10.97
CA LEU A 23 -8.27 5.55 11.73
C LEU A 23 -8.96 6.56 10.81
N VAL A 24 -8.24 7.13 9.85
CA VAL A 24 -8.79 8.08 8.85
C VAL A 24 -9.91 7.44 8.02
N SER A 25 -9.79 6.15 7.69
CA SER A 25 -10.83 5.46 6.94
C SER A 25 -12.09 5.23 7.78
N TYR A 26 -11.93 4.83 9.02
CA TYR A 26 -13.05 4.62 9.96
C TYR A 26 -13.75 5.94 10.28
N GLU A 27 -12.99 6.99 10.56
CA GLU A 27 -13.55 8.33 10.79
C GLU A 27 -14.40 8.81 9.61
N ARG A 28 -13.89 8.67 8.37
CA ARG A 28 -14.62 9.01 7.16
C ARG A 28 -15.91 8.18 7.01
N ASP A 29 -15.82 6.87 7.26
CA ASP A 29 -16.97 5.97 7.16
C ASP A 29 -18.04 6.33 8.16
N LEU A 30 -17.67 6.61 9.41
CA LEU A 30 -18.59 6.97 10.48
C LEU A 30 -19.19 8.36 10.28
N ASN A 31 -18.44 9.32 9.78
CA ASN A 31 -18.97 10.62 9.41
C ASN A 31 -19.98 10.53 8.27
N SER A 32 -19.73 9.66 7.27
CA SER A 32 -20.70 9.37 6.20
C SER A 32 -21.98 8.73 6.75
N TYR A 33 -21.83 7.74 7.64
CA TYR A 33 -22.95 7.08 8.30
C TYR A 33 -23.76 8.06 9.16
N TRP A 34 -23.09 8.86 9.98
CA TRP A 34 -23.71 9.90 10.78
C TRP A 34 -24.48 10.93 9.94
N SER A 35 -23.87 11.43 8.87
CA SER A 35 -24.49 12.36 7.95
C SER A 35 -25.78 11.80 7.33
N TYR A 36 -25.78 10.52 6.98
CA TYR A 36 -26.96 9.82 6.47
C TYR A 36 -28.06 9.72 7.52
N LEU A 37 -27.73 9.26 8.73
CA LEU A 37 -28.69 9.16 9.84
C LEU A 37 -29.35 10.49 10.14
N LYS A 38 -28.57 11.58 10.18
CA LYS A 38 -29.06 12.92 10.48
C LYS A 38 -29.95 13.48 9.37
N ASN A 39 -29.51 13.39 8.11
CA ASN A 39 -30.12 14.13 7.00
C ASN A 39 -31.23 13.33 6.29
N VAL A 40 -31.18 12.00 6.34
CA VAL A 40 -32.15 11.13 5.65
C VAL A 40 -33.08 10.46 6.62
N GLU A 41 -32.56 9.89 7.72
CA GLU A 41 -33.34 9.19 8.71
C GLU A 41 -33.81 10.10 9.86
N THR A 42 -33.40 11.38 9.88
CA THR A 42 -33.73 12.37 10.92
C THR A 42 -33.37 11.95 12.34
N ILE A 43 -32.41 11.06 12.50
CA ILE A 43 -31.93 10.56 13.78
C ILE A 43 -30.89 11.52 14.35
N THR A 44 -31.08 11.99 15.57
CA THR A 44 -30.16 12.92 16.25
C THR A 44 -29.49 12.34 17.49
N ASN A 45 -29.85 11.11 17.89
CA ASN A 45 -29.27 10.40 19.02
C ASN A 45 -28.86 8.99 18.60
N TRP A 46 -27.67 8.50 19.02
CA TRP A 46 -27.21 7.15 18.73
C TRP A 46 -28.11 6.05 19.31
N ASN A 47 -28.79 6.32 20.45
CA ASN A 47 -29.67 5.36 21.06
C ASN A 47 -30.96 5.11 20.24
N ASP A 48 -31.29 6.02 19.31
CA ASP A 48 -32.42 5.88 18.40
C ASP A 48 -32.10 5.10 17.12
N SER A 49 -30.80 4.86 16.87
CA SER A 49 -30.35 4.09 15.71
C SER A 49 -30.76 2.63 15.84
N ARG A 50 -31.43 2.10 14.82
CA ARG A 50 -31.90 0.73 14.73
C ARG A 50 -31.18 -0.01 13.56
N ARG A 51 -31.27 -1.34 13.60
CA ARG A 51 -30.76 -2.19 12.53
C ARG A 51 -31.25 -1.77 11.14
N VAL A 52 -32.52 -1.38 11.03
CA VAL A 52 -33.11 -0.95 9.75
C VAL A 52 -32.42 0.28 9.17
N ASN A 53 -32.02 1.24 10.00
CA ASN A 53 -31.30 2.45 9.54
C ASN A 53 -29.90 2.12 9.01
N ILE A 54 -29.20 1.14 9.61
CA ILE A 54 -27.94 0.64 9.09
C ILE A 54 -28.17 -0.02 7.72
N LEU A 55 -29.20 -0.86 7.59
CA LEU A 55 -29.53 -1.51 6.31
C LEU A 55 -29.85 -0.50 5.22
N HIS A 56 -30.65 0.53 5.51
CA HIS A 56 -30.95 1.62 4.57
C HIS A 56 -29.67 2.36 4.14
N PHE A 57 -28.78 2.66 5.09
CA PHE A 57 -27.48 3.25 4.76
C PHE A 57 -26.64 2.36 3.84
N LEU A 58 -26.62 1.04 4.06
CA LEU A 58 -25.88 0.12 3.20
C LEU A 58 -26.47 0.03 1.77
N VAL A 59 -27.81 0.11 1.65
CA VAL A 59 -28.49 0.25 0.35
C VAL A 59 -28.09 1.56 -0.31
N HIS A 60 -28.16 2.67 0.40
CA HIS A 60 -27.72 3.98 -0.09
C HIS A 60 -26.27 3.98 -0.61
N LEU A 61 -25.34 3.30 0.08
CA LEU A 61 -23.96 3.15 -0.41
C LEU A 61 -23.90 2.37 -1.72
N LYS A 62 -24.72 1.32 -1.89
CA LYS A 62 -24.80 0.54 -3.13
C LYS A 62 -25.36 1.37 -4.28
N ASP A 63 -26.40 2.15 -4.03
CA ASP A 63 -27.03 3.04 -5.03
C ASP A 63 -26.06 4.14 -5.47
N GLN A 64 -25.13 4.55 -4.61
CA GLN A 64 -24.02 5.43 -4.96
C GLN A 64 -22.89 4.71 -5.74
N GLY A 65 -23.02 3.45 -6.10
CA GLY A 65 -22.02 2.67 -6.81
C GLY A 65 -20.79 2.28 -5.99
N LYS A 66 -20.88 2.26 -4.65
CA LYS A 66 -19.76 1.83 -3.80
C LYS A 66 -19.51 0.33 -3.95
N SER A 67 -18.25 -0.05 -4.07
CA SER A 67 -17.85 -1.46 -4.20
C SER A 67 -18.20 -2.27 -2.94
N SER A 68 -18.43 -3.59 -3.11
CA SER A 68 -18.68 -4.53 -2.00
C SER A 68 -17.59 -4.47 -0.92
N LYS A 69 -16.35 -4.24 -1.31
CA LYS A 69 -15.22 -4.05 -0.38
C LYS A 69 -15.37 -2.77 0.46
N THR A 70 -15.84 -1.69 -0.15
CA THR A 70 -16.13 -0.43 0.56
C THR A 70 -17.28 -0.60 1.53
N VAL A 71 -18.36 -1.25 1.10
CA VAL A 71 -19.53 -1.55 1.95
C VAL A 71 -19.12 -2.43 3.15
N ALA A 72 -18.32 -3.49 2.91
CA ALA A 72 -17.80 -4.34 3.98
C ALA A 72 -16.96 -3.56 5.01
N ARG A 73 -16.16 -2.58 4.56
CA ARG A 73 -15.39 -1.71 5.48
C ARG A 73 -16.30 -0.80 6.31
N HIS A 74 -17.34 -0.22 5.71
CA HIS A 74 -18.35 0.55 6.46
C HIS A 74 -19.04 -0.30 7.53
N ILE A 75 -19.41 -1.55 7.21
CA ILE A 75 -19.98 -2.47 8.21
C ILE A 75 -19.00 -2.72 9.36
N ALA A 76 -17.72 -2.94 9.06
CA ALA A 76 -16.70 -3.17 10.07
C ALA A 76 -16.52 -1.95 10.99
N SER A 77 -16.46 -0.73 10.43
CA SER A 77 -16.32 0.50 11.21
C SER A 77 -17.58 0.78 12.04
N ILE A 78 -18.79 0.62 11.48
CA ILE A 78 -20.08 0.80 12.17
C ILE A 78 -20.21 -0.19 13.32
N ARG A 79 -19.89 -1.48 13.09
CA ARG A 79 -19.95 -2.50 14.14
C ARG A 79 -18.98 -2.19 15.27
N SER A 80 -17.74 -1.88 14.96
CA SER A 80 -16.75 -1.52 15.99
C SER A 80 -17.15 -0.28 16.77
N PHE A 81 -17.81 0.68 16.12
CA PHE A 81 -18.30 1.90 16.75
C PHE A 81 -19.50 1.64 17.68
N HIS A 82 -20.51 0.90 17.23
CA HIS A 82 -21.66 0.57 18.09
C HIS A 82 -21.27 -0.29 19.28
N GLN A 83 -20.32 -1.22 19.13
CA GLN A 83 -19.74 -1.96 20.25
C GLN A 83 -19.05 -1.03 21.26
N PHE A 84 -18.34 0.00 20.76
CA PHE A 84 -17.73 1.02 21.62
C PHE A 84 -18.79 1.82 22.36
N LEU A 85 -19.84 2.30 21.68
CA LEU A 85 -20.94 3.05 22.32
C LEU A 85 -21.64 2.25 23.42
N LEU A 86 -21.89 0.97 23.18
CA LEU A 86 -22.49 0.06 24.18
C LEU A 86 -21.55 -0.13 25.39
N ARG A 87 -20.26 -0.34 25.15
CA ARG A 87 -19.25 -0.48 26.21
C ARG A 87 -19.14 0.78 27.07
N GLU A 88 -19.17 1.95 26.45
CA GLU A 88 -19.12 3.25 27.13
C GLU A 88 -20.48 3.67 27.72
N ARG A 89 -21.49 2.80 27.64
CA ARG A 89 -22.86 3.05 28.12
C ARG A 89 -23.52 4.31 27.54
N VAL A 90 -23.13 4.66 26.30
CA VAL A 90 -23.78 5.75 25.54
C VAL A 90 -25.08 5.28 24.91
N THR A 91 -25.16 3.98 24.60
CA THR A 91 -26.38 3.32 24.09
C THR A 91 -26.67 2.06 24.89
N ASP A 92 -27.95 1.67 24.93
CA ASP A 92 -28.42 0.48 25.65
C ASP A 92 -28.36 -0.78 24.78
N GLN A 93 -28.24 -0.62 23.45
CA GLN A 93 -28.29 -1.71 22.48
C GLN A 93 -27.25 -1.48 21.36
N ASP A 94 -26.81 -2.58 20.76
CA ASP A 94 -25.97 -2.56 19.54
C ASP A 94 -26.81 -2.99 18.33
N PRO A 95 -27.22 -2.06 17.45
CA PRO A 95 -28.04 -2.37 16.29
C PRO A 95 -27.27 -3.11 15.18
N SER A 96 -25.96 -3.27 15.32
CA SER A 96 -25.09 -3.85 14.28
C SER A 96 -24.86 -5.36 14.42
N ILE A 97 -25.30 -6.00 15.52
CA ILE A 97 -24.99 -7.40 15.87
C ILE A 97 -25.30 -8.37 14.71
N HIS A 98 -26.47 -8.21 14.08
CA HIS A 98 -26.95 -9.13 13.04
C HIS A 98 -26.81 -8.56 11.62
N ILE A 99 -25.90 -7.62 11.39
CA ILE A 99 -25.59 -7.11 10.05
C ILE A 99 -24.60 -8.08 9.38
N GLU A 100 -25.03 -8.70 8.30
CA GLU A 100 -24.16 -9.58 7.54
C GLU A 100 -23.19 -8.76 6.67
N THR A 101 -21.93 -9.18 6.65
CA THR A 101 -20.93 -8.58 5.78
C THR A 101 -20.98 -9.25 4.41
N PRO A 102 -21.17 -8.49 3.31
CA PRO A 102 -21.15 -9.06 1.98
C PRO A 102 -19.82 -9.78 1.74
N LYS A 103 -19.89 -11.01 1.24
CA LYS A 103 -18.69 -11.75 0.84
C LYS A 103 -18.06 -11.02 -0.36
N PRO A 104 -16.80 -10.62 -0.28
CA PRO A 104 -16.14 -10.03 -1.44
C PRO A 104 -16.07 -11.06 -2.56
N GLU A 105 -16.40 -10.66 -3.78
CA GLU A 105 -16.11 -11.46 -4.94
C GLU A 105 -14.61 -11.75 -4.98
N ARG A 106 -14.25 -13.03 -5.00
CA ARG A 106 -12.86 -13.44 -5.17
C ARG A 106 -12.46 -13.25 -6.63
N SER A 107 -12.03 -12.05 -6.99
CA SER A 107 -11.33 -11.90 -8.27
C SER A 107 -9.97 -12.61 -8.15
N LEU A 108 -9.62 -13.41 -9.14
CA LEU A 108 -8.28 -13.98 -9.24
C LEU A 108 -7.26 -12.82 -9.25
N PRO A 109 -6.17 -12.94 -8.49
CA PRO A 109 -5.13 -11.93 -8.51
C PRO A 109 -4.61 -11.74 -9.93
N LYS A 110 -4.60 -10.50 -10.41
CA LYS A 110 -4.03 -10.17 -11.71
C LYS A 110 -2.50 -10.24 -11.59
N VAL A 111 -1.88 -11.18 -12.32
CA VAL A 111 -0.43 -11.33 -12.43
C VAL A 111 -0.03 -10.93 -13.85
N LEU A 112 1.07 -10.21 -13.99
CA LEU A 112 1.70 -9.94 -15.27
C LEU A 112 2.50 -11.16 -15.70
N SER A 113 2.52 -11.48 -17.00
CA SER A 113 3.48 -12.42 -17.55
C SER A 113 4.89 -11.84 -17.54
N MET A 114 5.90 -12.65 -17.82
CA MET A 114 7.28 -12.17 -17.92
C MET A 114 7.42 -11.15 -19.05
N GLU A 115 6.78 -11.40 -20.20
CA GLU A 115 6.80 -10.51 -21.36
C GLU A 115 6.09 -9.18 -21.05
N GLU A 116 4.98 -9.21 -20.33
CA GLU A 116 4.27 -8.00 -19.88
C GLU A 116 5.12 -7.18 -18.90
N VAL A 117 5.85 -7.85 -17.99
CA VAL A 117 6.79 -7.17 -17.09
C VAL A 117 7.92 -6.52 -17.88
N GLU A 118 8.55 -7.24 -18.79
CA GLU A 118 9.61 -6.71 -19.62
C GLU A 118 9.15 -5.51 -20.44
N ALA A 119 7.99 -5.62 -21.11
CA ALA A 119 7.41 -4.53 -21.87
C ALA A 119 7.14 -3.28 -20.99
N LEU A 120 6.67 -3.48 -19.75
CA LEU A 120 6.45 -2.38 -18.81
C LEU A 120 7.75 -1.75 -18.35
N LEU A 121 8.78 -2.56 -18.06
CA LEU A 121 10.09 -2.08 -17.62
C LEU A 121 10.83 -1.34 -18.74
N GLU A 122 10.61 -1.69 -20.00
CA GLU A 122 11.20 -1.01 -21.16
C GLU A 122 10.39 0.19 -21.67
N ALA A 123 9.16 0.41 -21.17
CA ALA A 123 8.31 1.51 -21.58
C ALA A 123 8.86 2.93 -21.28
N PRO A 124 9.65 3.18 -20.21
CA PRO A 124 10.23 4.51 -19.96
C PRO A 124 11.26 4.89 -21.03
N LYS A 125 11.16 6.11 -21.55
CA LYS A 125 12.13 6.66 -22.52
C LYS A 125 13.38 7.15 -21.77
N VAL A 126 14.43 6.34 -21.71
CA VAL A 126 15.67 6.64 -20.98
C VAL A 126 16.51 7.78 -21.59
N MET A 127 16.00 8.46 -22.60
CA MET A 127 16.64 9.62 -23.23
C MET A 127 16.37 10.95 -22.50
N ASP A 128 15.38 11.00 -21.62
CA ASP A 128 15.04 12.17 -20.82
C ASP A 128 15.12 11.88 -19.31
N GLU A 129 15.10 12.94 -18.52
CA GLU A 129 15.24 12.85 -17.05
C GLU A 129 14.09 12.08 -16.41
N TYR A 130 12.88 12.23 -16.95
CA TYR A 130 11.69 11.55 -16.44
C TYR A 130 11.75 10.05 -16.71
N GLY A 131 12.20 9.68 -17.91
CA GLY A 131 12.34 8.28 -18.27
C GLY A 131 13.39 7.55 -17.44
N LEU A 132 14.54 8.18 -17.17
CA LEU A 132 15.56 7.60 -16.28
C LEU A 132 15.02 7.37 -14.86
N ARG A 133 14.29 8.35 -14.31
CA ARG A 133 13.62 8.20 -13.01
C ARG A 133 12.58 7.08 -13.03
N ASP A 134 11.73 7.08 -14.05
CA ASP A 134 10.59 6.15 -14.14
C ASP A 134 11.10 4.72 -14.35
N LYS A 135 12.17 4.53 -15.12
CA LYS A 135 12.90 3.25 -15.27
C LYS A 135 13.43 2.77 -13.91
N ALA A 136 14.18 3.62 -13.20
CA ALA A 136 14.73 3.27 -11.90
C ALA A 136 13.63 2.88 -10.88
N MET A 137 12.51 3.59 -10.87
CA MET A 137 11.38 3.25 -10.00
C MET A 137 10.77 1.89 -10.31
N LEU A 138 10.53 1.59 -11.60
CA LEU A 138 9.92 0.32 -12.00
C LEU A 138 10.87 -0.86 -11.76
N GLU A 139 12.14 -0.71 -12.13
CA GLU A 139 13.16 -1.74 -11.90
C GLU A 139 13.29 -2.06 -10.41
N LEU A 140 13.42 -1.03 -9.57
CA LEU A 140 13.53 -1.22 -8.12
C LEU A 140 12.27 -1.87 -7.55
N MET A 141 11.09 -1.45 -8.00
CA MET A 141 9.83 -1.98 -7.51
C MET A 141 9.63 -3.45 -7.89
N TYR A 142 10.02 -3.83 -9.11
CA TYR A 142 9.94 -5.22 -9.53
C TYR A 142 11.06 -6.07 -8.91
N ALA A 143 12.27 -5.55 -8.81
CA ALA A 143 13.38 -6.26 -8.18
C ALA A 143 13.16 -6.60 -6.70
N THR A 144 12.40 -5.78 -5.99
CA THR A 144 12.25 -5.90 -4.53
C THR A 144 10.85 -6.30 -4.06
N GLY A 145 9.87 -6.20 -4.94
CA GLY A 145 8.47 -6.37 -4.56
C GLY A 145 7.98 -5.42 -3.45
N MET A 146 8.66 -4.30 -3.22
CA MET A 146 8.30 -3.34 -2.17
C MET A 146 6.94 -2.69 -2.40
N ARG A 147 6.35 -2.14 -1.33
CA ARG A 147 5.10 -1.35 -1.44
C ARG A 147 5.41 0.02 -2.04
N VAL A 148 4.45 0.58 -2.80
CA VAL A 148 4.62 1.95 -3.34
C VAL A 148 4.90 2.99 -2.25
N SER A 149 4.35 2.84 -1.05
CA SER A 149 4.65 3.73 0.08
C SER A 149 6.09 3.63 0.53
N GLU A 150 6.68 2.44 0.49
CA GLU A 150 8.09 2.20 0.80
C GLU A 150 8.98 2.81 -0.29
N LEU A 151 8.67 2.55 -1.57
CA LEU A 151 9.40 3.12 -2.72
C LEU A 151 9.50 4.66 -2.63
N ILE A 152 8.37 5.34 -2.43
CA ILE A 152 8.35 6.81 -2.39
C ILE A 152 8.94 7.40 -1.11
N SER A 153 9.01 6.64 0.00
CA SER A 153 9.60 7.08 1.25
C SER A 153 11.12 6.91 1.31
N MET A 154 11.70 6.16 0.38
CA MET A 154 13.15 5.92 0.35
C MET A 154 13.95 7.22 0.21
N ASP A 155 15.07 7.24 0.89
CA ASP A 155 16.13 8.22 0.74
C ASP A 155 17.30 7.64 -0.05
N VAL A 156 18.20 8.50 -0.53
CA VAL A 156 19.39 8.05 -1.27
C VAL A 156 20.25 7.13 -0.42
N SER A 157 20.34 7.42 0.88
CA SER A 157 21.10 6.60 1.84
C SER A 157 20.53 5.20 2.08
N ASP A 158 19.31 4.91 1.63
CA ASP A 158 18.71 3.58 1.73
C ASP A 158 19.19 2.62 0.62
N VAL A 159 19.90 3.14 -0.37
CA VAL A 159 20.50 2.34 -1.47
C VAL A 159 21.95 2.05 -1.15
N HIS A 160 22.26 0.79 -0.93
CA HIS A 160 23.63 0.30 -0.64
C HIS A 160 24.19 -0.41 -1.87
N ALA A 161 24.57 0.39 -2.87
CA ALA A 161 24.99 -0.10 -4.19
C ALA A 161 26.17 -1.08 -4.12
N SER A 162 27.23 -0.75 -3.38
CA SER A 162 28.40 -1.59 -3.22
C SER A 162 28.13 -2.96 -2.58
N MET A 163 27.06 -3.06 -1.81
CA MET A 163 26.65 -4.28 -1.12
C MET A 163 25.49 -5.01 -1.81
N GLY A 164 24.89 -4.41 -2.85
CA GLY A 164 23.81 -5.01 -3.65
C GLY A 164 22.49 -5.18 -2.90
N PHE A 165 22.12 -4.23 -2.05
CA PHE A 165 20.84 -4.26 -1.35
C PHE A 165 20.23 -2.86 -1.14
N VAL A 166 18.95 -2.85 -0.80
CA VAL A 166 18.25 -1.66 -0.32
C VAL A 166 17.65 -1.90 1.06
N ARG A 167 17.62 -0.86 1.87
CA ARG A 167 16.93 -0.82 3.15
C ARG A 167 15.52 -0.30 2.97
N CYS A 168 14.54 -1.07 3.42
CA CYS A 168 13.14 -0.69 3.40
C CYS A 168 12.58 -0.50 4.81
N ILE A 169 11.91 0.62 5.06
CA ILE A 169 11.19 0.88 6.31
C ILE A 169 9.69 0.63 6.06
N GLY A 170 9.15 -0.39 6.70
CA GLY A 170 7.77 -0.82 6.56
C GLY A 170 6.81 -0.28 7.63
N LYS A 171 5.62 -0.86 7.68
CA LYS A 171 4.59 -0.52 8.69
C LYS A 171 5.14 -0.77 10.12
N GLY A 172 4.96 0.20 11.01
CA GLY A 172 5.43 0.11 12.40
C GLY A 172 6.93 0.36 12.54
N ASN A 173 7.54 1.06 11.58
CA ASN A 173 8.98 1.37 11.57
C ASN A 173 9.89 0.13 11.54
N LYS A 174 9.37 -1.01 11.04
CA LYS A 174 10.15 -2.23 10.90
C LYS A 174 11.03 -2.12 9.66
N GLU A 175 12.32 -2.24 9.85
CA GLU A 175 13.31 -2.25 8.78
C GLU A 175 13.50 -3.66 8.21
N ARG A 176 13.75 -3.74 6.90
CA ARG A 176 14.20 -4.96 6.24
C ARG A 176 15.19 -4.64 5.13
N ILE A 177 16.10 -5.54 4.91
CA ILE A 177 17.10 -5.50 3.83
C ILE A 177 16.59 -6.39 2.70
N ILE A 178 16.58 -5.86 1.47
CA ILE A 178 16.16 -6.60 0.28
C ILE A 178 17.32 -6.56 -0.72
N PRO A 179 17.83 -7.72 -1.18
CA PRO A 179 18.80 -7.77 -2.25
C PRO A 179 18.24 -7.17 -3.54
N ILE A 180 19.10 -6.55 -4.33
CA ILE A 180 18.75 -6.03 -5.66
C ILE A 180 19.74 -6.52 -6.70
N GLY A 181 19.24 -6.87 -7.90
CA GLY A 181 20.04 -7.28 -9.03
C GLY A 181 20.75 -6.11 -9.71
N GLN A 182 21.75 -6.43 -10.52
CA GLN A 182 22.57 -5.44 -11.24
C GLN A 182 21.75 -4.54 -12.17
N THR A 183 20.68 -5.07 -12.77
CA THR A 183 19.81 -4.30 -13.66
C THR A 183 19.10 -3.14 -12.91
N ALA A 184 18.52 -3.42 -11.74
CA ALA A 184 17.87 -2.40 -10.93
C ALA A 184 18.89 -1.41 -10.35
N LEU A 185 20.05 -1.90 -9.94
CA LEU A 185 21.14 -1.07 -9.43
C LEU A 185 21.64 -0.10 -10.50
N GLY A 186 21.96 -0.57 -11.70
CA GLY A 186 22.39 0.28 -12.81
C GLY A 186 21.35 1.33 -13.21
N ALA A 187 20.04 0.97 -13.18
CA ALA A 187 18.98 1.93 -13.44
C ALA A 187 18.93 3.05 -12.37
N ILE A 188 19.15 2.71 -11.09
CA ILE A 188 19.22 3.69 -10.00
C ILE A 188 20.45 4.59 -10.16
N GLU A 189 21.60 4.03 -10.42
CA GLU A 189 22.85 4.78 -10.63
C GLU A 189 22.72 5.76 -11.81
N HIS A 190 22.20 5.31 -12.96
CA HIS A 190 21.93 6.20 -14.09
C HIS A 190 20.97 7.35 -13.74
N TYR A 191 19.94 7.07 -12.94
CA TYR A 191 19.03 8.11 -12.47
C TYR A 191 19.74 9.10 -11.54
N LEU A 192 20.52 8.62 -10.56
CA LEU A 192 21.25 9.48 -9.62
C LEU A 192 22.22 10.39 -10.32
N ASP A 193 23.01 9.84 -11.24
CA ASP A 193 24.10 10.55 -11.91
C ASP A 193 23.61 11.54 -12.96
N ARG A 194 22.62 11.16 -13.78
CA ARG A 194 22.26 11.92 -14.99
C ARG A 194 20.96 12.71 -14.87
N SER A 195 20.11 12.38 -13.89
CA SER A 195 18.75 12.90 -13.87
C SER A 195 18.35 13.54 -12.53
N ARG A 196 18.61 12.89 -11.39
CA ARG A 196 18.11 13.36 -10.10
C ARG A 196 18.57 14.78 -9.78
N GLY A 197 19.80 15.15 -10.10
CA GLY A 197 20.35 16.50 -9.91
C GLY A 197 19.57 17.59 -10.65
N LYS A 198 18.97 17.27 -11.81
CA LYS A 198 18.17 18.21 -12.60
C LYS A 198 16.80 18.50 -11.98
N PHE A 199 16.25 17.57 -11.20
CA PHE A 199 15.04 17.80 -10.44
C PHE A 199 15.31 18.53 -9.14
N ALA A 200 16.48 18.34 -8.54
CA ALA A 200 16.82 18.91 -7.25
C ALA A 200 16.82 20.45 -7.31
N SER A 201 16.07 21.09 -6.42
CA SER A 201 16.09 22.54 -6.29
C SER A 201 17.25 22.97 -5.39
N PRO A 202 18.05 23.97 -5.77
CA PRO A 202 19.08 24.52 -4.91
C PRO A 202 18.53 25.07 -3.58
N LYS A 203 17.24 25.45 -3.57
CA LYS A 203 16.55 26.00 -2.40
C LYS A 203 16.05 24.94 -1.42
N HIS A 204 15.87 23.69 -1.88
CA HIS A 204 15.33 22.61 -1.07
C HIS A 204 16.19 21.36 -1.23
N ARG A 205 17.20 21.23 -0.39
CA ARG A 205 17.95 19.97 -0.28
C ARG A 205 17.02 18.89 0.25
N THR A 206 16.88 17.78 -0.45
CA THR A 206 16.07 16.63 -0.04
C THR A 206 16.89 15.36 -0.18
N GLU A 207 16.84 14.52 0.82
CA GLU A 207 17.46 13.20 0.82
C GLU A 207 16.64 12.17 0.01
N SER A 208 15.42 12.54 -0.37
CA SER A 208 14.50 11.63 -1.07
C SER A 208 15.13 11.05 -2.34
N LEU A 209 15.03 9.73 -2.50
CA LEU A 209 15.55 9.05 -3.67
C LEU A 209 14.82 9.51 -4.94
N PHE A 210 13.49 9.45 -4.97
CA PHE A 210 12.69 9.79 -6.14
C PHE A 210 12.00 11.14 -6.00
N LEU A 211 12.26 12.02 -6.98
CA LEU A 211 11.77 13.41 -6.99
C LEU A 211 10.69 13.60 -8.05
N ASN A 212 9.75 14.48 -7.76
CA ASN A 212 8.80 15.01 -8.73
C ASN A 212 9.43 16.18 -9.50
N HIS A 213 8.70 16.73 -10.48
CA HIS A 213 9.16 17.86 -11.31
C HIS A 213 9.39 19.19 -10.55
N HIS A 214 8.95 19.27 -9.29
CA HIS A 214 9.20 20.41 -8.41
C HIS A 214 10.41 20.20 -7.48
N GLY A 215 11.12 19.08 -7.60
CA GLY A 215 12.23 18.74 -6.73
C GLY A 215 11.84 18.20 -5.34
N ASN A 216 10.56 17.97 -5.11
CA ASN A 216 10.06 17.40 -3.87
C ASN A 216 9.92 15.86 -3.98
N ARG A 217 9.85 15.19 -2.84
CA ARG A 217 9.54 13.75 -2.77
C ARG A 217 8.34 13.40 -3.64
N LEU A 218 8.46 12.35 -4.45
CA LEU A 218 7.34 11.87 -5.26
C LEU A 218 6.20 11.38 -4.38
N THR A 219 4.96 11.65 -4.78
CA THR A 219 3.77 11.19 -4.06
C THR A 219 3.26 9.86 -4.61
N ARG A 220 2.46 9.12 -3.80
CA ARG A 220 1.78 7.89 -4.27
C ARG A 220 0.89 8.15 -5.49
N GLN A 221 0.20 9.30 -5.52
CA GLN A 221 -0.64 9.69 -6.66
C GLN A 221 0.21 10.01 -7.89
N GLY A 222 1.39 10.65 -7.70
CA GLY A 222 2.35 10.91 -8.76
C GLY A 222 2.84 9.61 -9.39
N PHE A 223 3.30 8.65 -8.57
CA PHE A 223 3.69 7.33 -9.05
C PHE A 223 2.56 6.60 -9.79
N TRP A 224 1.32 6.66 -9.26
CA TRP A 224 0.16 6.05 -9.91
C TRP A 224 -0.11 6.62 -11.32
N LYS A 225 -0.01 7.94 -11.49
CA LYS A 225 -0.16 8.59 -12.80
C LYS A 225 0.93 8.14 -13.78
N ILE A 226 2.18 8.04 -13.31
CA ILE A 226 3.32 7.55 -14.10
C ILE A 226 3.06 6.10 -14.54
N LEU A 227 2.73 5.22 -13.59
CA LEU A 227 2.46 3.81 -13.88
C LEU A 227 1.36 3.65 -14.94
N LYS A 228 0.23 4.36 -14.80
CA LYS A 228 -0.85 4.32 -15.80
C LYS A 228 -0.40 4.75 -17.21
N LYS A 229 0.45 5.78 -17.29
CA LYS A 229 1.01 6.24 -18.57
C LYS A 229 1.88 5.14 -19.18
N LEU A 230 2.77 4.53 -18.39
CA LEU A 230 3.71 3.51 -18.85
C LEU A 230 3.01 2.20 -19.25
N VAL A 231 1.98 1.78 -18.51
CA VAL A 231 1.12 0.65 -18.87
C VAL A 231 0.49 0.84 -20.25
N LYS A 232 -0.02 2.07 -20.54
CA LYS A 232 -0.55 2.40 -21.86
C LYS A 232 0.53 2.39 -22.93
N THR A 233 1.74 2.91 -22.64
CA THR A 233 2.87 2.89 -23.56
C THR A 233 3.33 1.46 -23.87
N ALA A 234 3.32 0.57 -22.88
CA ALA A 234 3.65 -0.85 -23.01
C ALA A 234 2.52 -1.67 -23.69
N GLN A 235 1.40 -1.05 -24.08
CA GLN A 235 0.23 -1.69 -24.68
C GLN A 235 -0.33 -2.86 -23.87
N ILE A 236 -0.28 -2.76 -22.54
CA ILE A 236 -0.82 -3.79 -21.66
C ILE A 236 -2.30 -3.49 -21.39
N GLU A 237 -3.18 -4.39 -21.79
CA GLU A 237 -4.64 -4.23 -21.67
C GLU A 237 -5.16 -4.44 -20.24
N LYS A 238 -4.40 -5.17 -19.41
CA LYS A 238 -4.78 -5.44 -18.02
C LYS A 238 -4.72 -4.18 -17.18
N GLU A 239 -5.66 -4.03 -16.26
CA GLU A 239 -5.58 -2.98 -15.24
C GLU A 239 -4.46 -3.30 -14.26
N ILE A 240 -3.39 -2.51 -14.28
CA ILE A 240 -2.20 -2.69 -13.46
C ILE A 240 -2.16 -1.66 -12.34
N THR A 241 -1.88 -2.16 -11.14
CA THR A 241 -1.67 -1.39 -9.93
C THR A 241 -0.26 -1.64 -9.38
N PRO A 242 0.26 -0.80 -8.47
CA PRO A 242 1.50 -1.12 -7.76
C PRO A 242 1.46 -2.49 -7.04
N HIS A 243 0.26 -2.89 -6.57
CA HIS A 243 0.07 -4.22 -5.98
C HIS A 243 0.19 -5.35 -7.00
N THR A 244 -0.20 -5.10 -8.25
CA THR A 244 -0.04 -6.07 -9.35
C THR A 244 1.45 -6.37 -9.59
N LEU A 245 2.31 -5.34 -9.68
CA LEU A 245 3.76 -5.52 -9.82
C LEU A 245 4.37 -6.31 -8.67
N ARG A 246 4.02 -5.95 -7.44
CA ARG A 246 4.48 -6.67 -6.26
C ARG A 246 4.00 -8.13 -6.25
N HIS A 247 2.76 -8.38 -6.69
CA HIS A 247 2.21 -9.72 -6.77
C HIS A 247 2.90 -10.55 -7.86
N SER A 248 3.20 -9.92 -9.01
CA SER A 248 3.97 -10.55 -10.09
C SER A 248 5.38 -10.92 -9.62
N PHE A 249 6.09 -10.04 -8.91
CA PHE A 249 7.37 -10.37 -8.27
C PHE A 249 7.27 -11.64 -7.43
N ALA A 250 6.30 -11.69 -6.49
CA ALA A 250 6.14 -12.84 -5.61
C ALA A 250 5.84 -14.12 -6.40
N THR A 251 4.93 -14.04 -7.38
CA THR A 251 4.51 -15.17 -8.19
C THR A 251 5.66 -15.69 -9.04
N HIS A 252 6.43 -14.81 -9.68
CA HIS A 252 7.56 -15.21 -10.53
C HIS A 252 8.66 -15.90 -9.71
N LEU A 253 8.99 -15.38 -8.53
CA LEU A 253 9.94 -16.05 -7.64
C LEU A 253 9.46 -17.47 -7.26
N LEU A 254 8.19 -17.62 -6.89
CA LEU A 254 7.61 -18.92 -6.52
C LEU A 254 7.56 -19.88 -7.72
N MET A 255 7.19 -19.40 -8.91
CA MET A 255 7.18 -20.20 -10.14
C MET A 255 8.57 -20.68 -10.53
N ASN A 256 9.60 -19.88 -10.25
CA ASN A 256 11.00 -20.25 -10.46
C ASN A 256 11.55 -21.18 -9.36
N GLY A 257 10.76 -21.49 -8.34
CA GLY A 257 11.11 -22.45 -7.28
C GLY A 257 11.63 -21.84 -5.99
N ALA A 258 11.48 -20.51 -5.79
CA ALA A 258 11.85 -19.89 -4.52
C ALA A 258 10.98 -20.39 -3.37
N ASP A 259 11.57 -20.54 -2.20
CA ASP A 259 10.85 -20.90 -0.97
C ASP A 259 9.88 -19.79 -0.54
N LEU A 260 8.64 -20.19 -0.22
CA LEU A 260 7.57 -19.27 0.17
C LEU A 260 7.95 -18.38 1.37
N ARG A 261 8.68 -18.93 2.36
CA ARG A 261 9.13 -18.15 3.54
C ARG A 261 10.10 -17.05 3.15
N ALA A 262 11.07 -17.36 2.27
CA ALA A 262 12.01 -16.34 1.77
C ALA A 262 11.28 -15.22 1.02
N VAL A 263 10.29 -15.56 0.18
CA VAL A 263 9.46 -14.56 -0.51
C VAL A 263 8.65 -13.72 0.48
N GLN A 264 8.07 -14.32 1.52
CA GLN A 264 7.35 -13.61 2.58
C GLN A 264 8.25 -12.66 3.37
N GLU A 265 9.49 -13.06 3.68
CA GLU A 265 10.50 -12.21 4.33
C GLU A 265 10.86 -11.01 3.46
N MET A 266 11.16 -11.21 2.16
CA MET A 266 11.42 -10.11 1.22
C MET A 266 10.25 -9.13 1.15
N LEU A 267 9.02 -9.64 1.18
CA LEU A 267 7.82 -8.82 1.13
C LEU A 267 7.49 -8.12 2.47
N GLY A 268 8.07 -8.53 3.58
CA GLY A 268 7.80 -7.97 4.90
C GLY A 268 6.36 -8.26 5.36
N HIS A 269 5.93 -9.53 5.28
CA HIS A 269 4.68 -9.99 5.86
C HIS A 269 4.85 -10.14 7.37
N ALA A 270 3.96 -9.51 8.15
CA ALA A 270 4.14 -9.22 9.57
C ALA A 270 3.96 -10.41 10.54
N ASP A 271 3.74 -11.62 10.07
CA ASP A 271 3.35 -12.77 10.90
C ASP A 271 4.51 -13.70 11.30
N ILE A 272 5.76 -13.28 11.14
CA ILE A 272 6.87 -13.95 11.76
C ILE A 272 7.43 -13.06 12.85
N SER A 273 6.95 -13.30 14.06
CA SER A 273 7.48 -12.75 15.30
C SER A 273 8.96 -13.12 15.42
N THR A 274 9.84 -12.21 15.07
CA THR A 274 11.15 -12.09 15.73
C THR A 274 11.88 -10.86 15.21
N THR A 275 11.68 -9.76 15.88
CA THR A 275 12.64 -8.66 15.93
C THR A 275 13.73 -9.06 16.90
N GLN A 276 14.50 -10.08 16.57
CA GLN A 276 15.76 -10.34 17.28
C GLN A 276 16.72 -11.02 16.30
N ILE A 277 17.83 -10.33 16.07
CA ILE A 277 19.05 -10.84 15.44
C ILE A 277 18.87 -11.19 13.95
N TYR A 278 18.83 -10.18 13.08
CA TYR A 278 19.25 -10.35 11.70
C TYR A 278 20.76 -10.58 11.67
N THR A 279 21.16 -11.80 12.03
CA THR A 279 22.52 -12.28 11.89
C THR A 279 22.83 -12.44 10.39
N HIS A 280 24.09 -12.33 10.05
CA HIS A 280 24.66 -12.53 8.70
C HIS A 280 24.07 -13.73 7.93
N ILE A 281 23.63 -14.77 8.61
CA ILE A 281 23.10 -16.01 8.04
C ILE A 281 21.76 -15.82 7.31
N THR A 282 20.84 -15.02 7.84
CA THR A 282 19.53 -14.78 7.19
C THR A 282 19.69 -13.98 5.90
N ASN A 283 20.59 -12.99 5.89
CA ASN A 283 20.89 -12.18 4.71
C ASN A 283 21.53 -12.98 3.58
N VAL A 284 22.42 -13.94 3.89
CA VAL A 284 23.04 -14.84 2.90
C VAL A 284 21.97 -15.69 2.24
N ARG A 285 21.07 -16.32 3.02
CA ARG A 285 20.00 -17.16 2.48
C ARG A 285 19.05 -16.38 1.55
N ILE A 286 18.63 -15.16 1.94
CA ILE A 286 17.75 -14.32 1.12
C ILE A 286 18.48 -13.92 -0.18
N LYS A 287 19.76 -13.59 -0.11
CA LYS A 287 20.57 -13.25 -1.28
C LYS A 287 20.71 -14.44 -2.23
N ASP A 288 20.95 -15.62 -1.71
CA ASP A 288 21.08 -16.85 -2.51
C ASP A 288 19.76 -17.18 -3.22
N VAL A 289 18.63 -17.10 -2.51
CA VAL A 289 17.30 -17.30 -3.09
C VAL A 289 17.03 -16.25 -4.17
N TYR A 290 17.36 -14.99 -3.92
CA TYR A 290 17.18 -13.92 -4.90
C TYR A 290 18.02 -14.19 -6.15
N SER A 291 19.32 -14.42 -5.99
CA SER A 291 20.24 -14.64 -7.12
C SER A 291 19.89 -15.86 -7.96
N LYS A 292 19.33 -16.90 -7.34
CA LYS A 292 18.96 -18.14 -8.03
C LYS A 292 17.62 -18.08 -8.75
N PHE A 293 16.64 -17.35 -8.20
CA PHE A 293 15.26 -17.45 -8.62
C PHE A 293 14.64 -16.15 -9.14
N HIS A 294 15.27 -14.99 -8.92
CA HIS A 294 14.73 -13.75 -9.45
C HIS A 294 15.10 -13.58 -10.93
N PRO A 295 14.13 -13.28 -11.84
CA PRO A 295 14.38 -13.20 -13.29
C PRO A 295 15.39 -12.13 -13.70
N ARG A 296 15.63 -11.14 -12.85
CA ARG A 296 16.56 -10.01 -13.10
C ARG A 296 17.59 -9.87 -11.97
N ALA A 297 18.06 -11.00 -11.42
CA ALA A 297 19.09 -11.03 -10.38
C ALA A 297 20.44 -10.46 -10.88
#